data_6234280dcb461b2cc6ca1f5c68526ae6
#
_entry.id   6234280dcb461b2cc6ca1f5c68526ae6
#
_cell.length_a   1.000
_cell.length_b   1.000
_cell.length_c   1.000
_cell.angle_alpha   90.00
_cell.angle_beta   90.00
_cell.angle_gamma   90.00
#
_symmetry.space_group_name_H-M   'P 1'
#
loop_
_entity.id
_entity.type
_entity.pdbx_description
1 polymer ?
#
loop_
_entity_poly.entity_id
_entity_poly.type
_entity_poly.pdbx_seq_one_letter_code
_entity_poly.pdbx_strand_id
1 'polypeptide(L)'
;MKPELKRKSQIGVGFTILIFAVGLSYFSVETIDTQETPQYDIYLVIDVSGSMAGNEKLVFAKQAAMEFVDIFQSDQSLNHQIGLVTFSDYSNFLVSLEDEPEKMKESISKLYPEGGTAMGDGISLATQSLIEKTRDDTTKVIVLLSDGASNTGLHPLIAAGTANDHDITIFSVGYGYGADVQTLKAVSSVTGGEYYHAPTGKELADTFNEIADILISPVSHYSSRILILLAIPVLLFIPTIERGLTTMMERVQDKPVTRNVKKSTSKSDTIGKNICKKCNHVNRPSSKFCIKCGDTIGGYGR
;
A
#
# COMPACT_ATOMS: atom_id res chain seq x y z
N MET A 1 19.43 -58.95 8.20
CA MET A 1 19.47 -57.48 7.99
C MET A 1 20.77 -56.97 8.63
N LYS A 2 21.68 -56.47 7.81
CA LYS A 2 23.06 -56.12 8.28
C LYS A 2 22.98 -54.91 9.25
N PRO A 3 23.71 -54.96 10.39
CA PRO A 3 23.68 -53.87 11.40
C PRO A 3 24.18 -52.50 10.88
N GLU A 4 24.94 -52.49 9.80
CA GLU A 4 25.43 -51.25 9.19
C GLU A 4 24.34 -50.37 8.59
N LEU A 5 23.25 -50.92 8.09
CA LEU A 5 22.17 -50.11 7.48
C LEU A 5 21.36 -49.33 8.54
N LYS A 6 21.21 -49.91 9.74
CA LYS A 6 20.55 -49.23 10.87
C LYS A 6 21.40 -48.06 11.43
N ARG A 7 22.73 -48.19 11.42
CA ARG A 7 23.63 -47.15 11.91
C ARG A 7 23.70 -45.91 11.02
N LYS A 8 23.65 -46.11 9.69
CA LYS A 8 23.62 -44.98 8.70
C LYS A 8 22.28 -44.23 8.75
N SER A 9 21.17 -44.89 9.02
CA SER A 9 19.86 -44.26 9.18
C SER A 9 19.75 -43.42 10.45
N GLN A 10 20.35 -43.85 11.56
CA GLN A 10 20.35 -43.09 12.82
C GLN A 10 21.27 -41.86 12.79
N ILE A 11 22.37 -41.92 12.05
CA ILE A 11 23.28 -40.75 11.88
C ILE A 11 22.59 -39.68 11.00
N GLY A 12 21.85 -40.08 9.98
CA GLY A 12 21.09 -39.13 9.13
C GLY A 12 19.99 -38.40 9.88
N VAL A 13 19.24 -39.08 10.74
CA VAL A 13 18.17 -38.48 11.55
C VAL A 13 18.74 -37.55 12.62
N GLY A 14 19.84 -37.94 13.27
CA GLY A 14 20.51 -37.10 14.25
C GLY A 14 21.06 -35.79 13.67
N PHE A 15 21.63 -35.84 12.45
CA PHE A 15 22.17 -34.67 11.76
C PHE A 15 21.07 -33.69 11.34
N THR A 16 19.92 -34.19 10.88
CA THR A 16 18.75 -33.37 10.54
C THR A 16 18.14 -32.69 11.76
N ILE A 17 18.07 -33.40 12.90
CA ILE A 17 17.56 -32.82 14.16
C ILE A 17 18.53 -31.75 14.68
N LEU A 18 19.84 -31.97 14.56
CA LEU A 18 20.86 -30.99 14.98
C LEU A 18 20.79 -29.71 14.15
N ILE A 19 20.66 -29.81 12.83
CA ILE A 19 20.51 -28.64 11.93
C ILE A 19 19.22 -27.88 12.26
N PHE A 20 18.13 -28.60 12.57
CA PHE A 20 16.85 -27.99 12.94
C PHE A 20 16.94 -27.29 14.30
N ALA A 21 17.64 -27.89 15.27
CA ALA A 21 17.84 -27.30 16.59
C ALA A 21 18.75 -26.08 16.55
N VAL A 22 19.82 -26.10 15.76
CA VAL A 22 20.71 -24.96 15.53
C VAL A 22 19.98 -23.85 14.76
N GLY A 23 19.17 -24.18 13.77
CA GLY A 23 18.32 -23.23 13.05
C GLY A 23 17.28 -22.56 13.94
N LEU A 24 16.66 -23.30 14.85
CA LEU A 24 15.71 -22.78 15.85
C LEU A 24 16.39 -21.89 16.88
N SER A 25 17.59 -22.25 17.36
CA SER A 25 18.34 -21.41 18.31
C SER A 25 18.86 -20.12 17.65
N TYR A 26 19.26 -20.16 16.39
CA TYR A 26 19.64 -18.97 15.64
C TYR A 26 18.43 -18.02 15.43
N PHE A 27 17.25 -18.60 15.16
CA PHE A 27 16.00 -17.86 15.04
C PHE A 27 15.57 -17.19 16.35
N SER A 28 15.79 -17.87 17.50
CA SER A 28 15.39 -17.35 18.82
C SER A 28 16.28 -16.22 19.34
N VAL A 29 17.54 -16.13 18.88
CA VAL A 29 18.48 -15.09 19.32
C VAL A 29 18.35 -13.79 18.53
N GLU A 30 17.90 -13.84 17.27
CA GLU A 30 17.73 -12.64 16.44
C GLU A 30 16.36 -11.93 16.59
N THR A 31 15.44 -12.47 17.37
CA THR A 31 14.07 -11.88 17.53
C THR A 31 13.94 -10.88 18.68
N ILE A 32 15.02 -10.53 19.36
CA ILE A 32 15.07 -9.35 20.23
C ILE A 32 15.65 -8.18 19.41
N ASP A 33 15.08 -7.95 18.23
CA ASP A 33 15.13 -6.65 17.62
C ASP A 33 14.06 -5.83 18.37
N THR A 34 14.49 -4.98 19.26
CA THR A 34 13.64 -3.92 19.78
C THR A 34 13.19 -3.15 18.56
N GLN A 35 11.98 -3.42 18.07
CA GLN A 35 11.37 -2.62 17.01
C GLN A 35 11.28 -1.20 17.57
N GLU A 36 12.25 -0.38 17.21
CA GLU A 36 12.13 1.05 17.39
C GLU A 36 10.90 1.48 16.61
N THR A 37 9.88 1.91 17.34
CA THR A 37 8.68 2.45 16.72
C THR A 37 9.09 3.67 15.88
N PRO A 38 8.72 3.73 14.61
CA PRO A 38 9.14 4.83 13.76
C PRO A 38 8.66 6.15 14.36
N GLN A 39 9.55 7.14 14.44
CA GLN A 39 9.20 8.48 14.85
C GLN A 39 8.81 9.30 13.62
N TYR A 40 7.79 10.12 13.74
CA TYR A 40 7.27 10.94 12.66
C TYR A 40 7.36 12.42 12.99
N ASP A 41 7.78 13.19 11.98
CA ASP A 41 7.63 14.65 11.94
C ASP A 41 6.55 14.97 10.89
N ILE A 42 5.39 15.43 11.33
CA ILE A 42 4.17 15.54 10.53
C ILE A 42 3.77 17.00 10.40
N TYR A 43 3.46 17.46 9.18
CA TYR A 43 2.73 18.71 8.99
C TYR A 43 1.30 18.42 8.51
N LEU A 44 0.32 18.93 9.27
CA LEU A 44 -1.04 19.10 8.77
C LEU A 44 -1.06 20.34 7.88
N VAL A 45 -1.43 20.17 6.61
CA VAL A 45 -1.55 21.25 5.60
C VAL A 45 -3.03 21.38 5.25
N ILE A 46 -3.70 22.37 5.82
CA ILE A 46 -5.16 22.48 5.80
C ILE A 46 -5.61 23.64 4.90
N ASP A 47 -6.48 23.32 3.96
CA ASP A 47 -7.21 24.30 3.15
C ASP A 47 -8.14 25.12 4.03
N VAL A 48 -7.94 26.45 4.00
CA VAL A 48 -8.85 27.42 4.63
C VAL A 48 -9.39 28.43 3.59
N SER A 49 -9.46 28.01 2.32
CA SER A 49 -10.06 28.79 1.25
C SER A 49 -11.53 29.07 1.47
N GLY A 50 -12.09 30.03 0.72
CA GLY A 50 -13.48 30.43 0.83
C GLY A 50 -14.50 29.29 0.62
N SER A 51 -14.16 28.24 -0.15
CA SER A 51 -15.02 27.04 -0.35
C SER A 51 -15.22 26.24 0.93
N MET A 52 -14.30 26.31 1.88
CA MET A 52 -14.40 25.66 3.19
C MET A 52 -15.43 26.29 4.12
N ALA A 53 -15.99 27.47 3.78
CA ALA A 53 -17.09 28.10 4.53
C ALA A 53 -18.43 27.34 4.37
N GLY A 54 -18.60 26.62 3.24
CA GLY A 54 -19.87 25.95 2.93
C GLY A 54 -20.08 24.66 3.74
N ASN A 55 -21.32 24.38 4.13
CA ASN A 55 -21.72 23.11 4.74
C ASN A 55 -20.88 22.72 5.99
N GLU A 56 -20.48 23.70 6.78
CA GLU A 56 -19.67 23.49 7.99
C GLU A 56 -18.35 22.74 7.75
N LYS A 57 -17.83 22.75 6.49
CA LYS A 57 -16.64 21.98 6.12
C LYS A 57 -15.46 22.27 7.03
N LEU A 58 -15.16 23.56 7.28
CA LEU A 58 -14.04 23.92 8.15
C LEU A 58 -14.28 23.49 9.61
N VAL A 59 -15.53 23.41 10.07
CA VAL A 59 -15.84 22.91 11.41
C VAL A 59 -15.45 21.45 11.54
N PHE A 60 -15.85 20.62 10.59
CA PHE A 60 -15.46 19.20 10.56
C PHE A 60 -13.96 19.00 10.32
N ALA A 61 -13.33 19.84 9.50
CA ALA A 61 -11.87 19.80 9.29
C ALA A 61 -11.09 20.10 10.58
N LYS A 62 -11.54 21.09 11.35
CA LYS A 62 -10.97 21.38 12.66
C LYS A 62 -11.12 20.21 13.63
N GLN A 63 -12.32 19.62 13.68
CA GLN A 63 -12.59 18.49 14.56
C GLN A 63 -11.69 17.29 14.19
N ALA A 64 -11.63 16.90 12.92
CA ALA A 64 -10.80 15.80 12.45
C ALA A 64 -9.30 16.06 12.73
N ALA A 65 -8.82 17.30 12.51
CA ALA A 65 -7.45 17.67 12.81
C ALA A 65 -7.13 17.62 14.32
N MET A 66 -8.06 18.01 15.18
CA MET A 66 -7.90 17.92 16.64
C MET A 66 -7.85 16.46 17.08
N GLU A 67 -8.74 15.60 16.58
CA GLU A 67 -8.75 14.16 16.87
C GLU A 67 -7.46 13.49 16.43
N PHE A 68 -6.95 13.82 15.22
CA PHE A 68 -5.65 13.36 14.73
C PHE A 68 -4.52 13.73 15.69
N VAL A 69 -4.45 14.97 16.13
CA VAL A 69 -3.44 15.44 17.10
C VAL A 69 -3.55 14.67 18.42
N ASP A 70 -4.78 14.43 18.92
CA ASP A 70 -5.01 13.69 20.17
C ASP A 70 -4.52 12.25 20.10
N ILE A 71 -4.65 11.58 18.95
CA ILE A 71 -4.15 10.22 18.75
C ILE A 71 -2.62 10.17 18.95
N PHE A 72 -1.87 11.07 18.31
CA PHE A 72 -0.41 11.12 18.42
C PHE A 72 0.09 11.57 19.81
N GLN A 73 -0.70 12.36 20.51
CA GLN A 73 -0.36 12.80 21.87
C GLN A 73 -0.70 11.78 22.95
N SER A 74 -1.57 10.82 22.65
CA SER A 74 -2.00 9.79 23.62
C SER A 74 -0.85 8.86 24.01
N ASP A 75 0.15 8.68 23.16
CA ASP A 75 1.34 7.88 23.43
C ASP A 75 2.61 8.74 23.42
N GLN A 76 2.92 9.35 24.55
CA GLN A 76 4.13 10.17 24.71
C GLN A 76 5.44 9.38 24.54
N SER A 77 5.39 8.04 24.53
CA SER A 77 6.58 7.21 24.32
C SER A 77 7.09 7.27 22.86
N LEU A 78 6.22 7.64 21.91
CA LEU A 78 6.52 7.63 20.49
C LEU A 78 7.23 8.91 19.99
N ASN A 79 7.27 9.97 20.81
CA ASN A 79 7.97 11.23 20.52
C ASN A 79 7.74 11.78 19.10
N HIS A 80 6.48 11.72 18.61
CA HIS A 80 6.09 12.33 17.34
C HIS A 80 5.97 13.85 17.48
N GLN A 81 6.25 14.58 16.40
CA GLN A 81 6.04 16.03 16.36
C GLN A 81 5.04 16.39 15.25
N ILE A 82 4.14 17.33 15.53
CA ILE A 82 3.10 17.74 14.59
C ILE A 82 3.11 19.27 14.45
N GLY A 83 3.29 19.75 13.22
CA GLY A 83 3.16 21.16 12.87
C GLY A 83 1.88 21.45 12.09
N LEU A 84 1.56 22.72 11.93
CA LEU A 84 0.37 23.19 11.22
C LEU A 84 0.75 24.30 10.22
N VAL A 85 0.40 24.03 8.98
CA VAL A 85 0.41 25.00 7.87
C VAL A 85 -1.02 25.10 7.32
N THR A 86 -1.46 26.30 6.98
CA THR A 86 -2.72 26.50 6.26
C THR A 86 -2.46 27.21 4.94
N PHE A 87 -3.40 27.10 4.01
CA PHE A 87 -3.36 27.84 2.77
C PHE A 87 -4.73 28.38 2.37
N SER A 88 -4.71 29.58 1.77
CA SER A 88 -5.83 30.25 1.11
C SER A 88 -5.27 31.00 -0.11
N ASP A 89 -5.29 32.33 -0.14
CA ASP A 89 -4.57 33.11 -1.16
C ASP A 89 -3.04 32.91 -1.04
N TYR A 90 -2.56 32.67 0.18
CA TYR A 90 -1.18 32.41 0.55
C TYR A 90 -1.10 31.28 1.57
N SER A 91 0.08 30.70 1.73
CA SER A 91 0.34 29.77 2.82
C SER A 91 0.71 30.51 4.12
N ASN A 92 0.22 29.99 5.25
CA ASN A 92 0.52 30.53 6.57
C ASN A 92 1.09 29.41 7.47
N PHE A 93 2.23 29.72 8.09
CA PHE A 93 2.84 28.87 9.08
C PHE A 93 2.27 29.19 10.46
N LEU A 94 1.60 28.26 11.11
CA LEU A 94 0.90 28.48 12.37
C LEU A 94 1.58 27.83 13.56
N VAL A 95 2.03 26.58 13.41
CA VAL A 95 2.60 25.77 14.49
C VAL A 95 3.85 25.04 14.01
N SER A 96 4.95 25.18 14.75
CA SER A 96 6.20 24.45 14.50
C SER A 96 6.11 23.03 15.06
N LEU A 97 6.94 22.11 14.55
CA LEU A 97 7.13 20.77 15.11
C LEU A 97 7.54 20.79 16.59
N GLU A 98 8.26 21.81 17.02
CA GLU A 98 8.78 21.99 18.38
C GLU A 98 7.78 22.65 19.34
N ASP A 99 6.60 23.08 18.83
CA ASP A 99 5.60 23.78 19.65
C ASP A 99 4.81 22.78 20.52
N GLU A 100 4.33 23.31 21.66
CA GLU A 100 3.50 22.54 22.58
C GLU A 100 2.13 22.15 21.98
N PRO A 101 1.59 20.97 22.33
CA PRO A 101 0.32 20.47 21.79
C PRO A 101 -0.88 21.41 21.99
N GLU A 102 -0.93 22.15 23.09
CA GLU A 102 -1.98 23.11 23.39
C GLU A 102 -2.02 24.24 22.38
N LYS A 103 -0.85 24.71 21.91
CA LYS A 103 -0.75 25.70 20.86
C LYS A 103 -1.32 25.19 19.53
N MET A 104 -1.16 23.91 19.23
CA MET A 104 -1.76 23.28 18.06
C MET A 104 -3.29 23.35 18.11
N LYS A 105 -3.91 22.91 19.19
CA LYS A 105 -5.37 22.92 19.35
C LYS A 105 -5.92 24.35 19.35
N GLU A 106 -5.24 25.27 20.00
CA GLU A 106 -5.61 26.69 19.99
C GLU A 106 -5.57 27.25 18.57
N SER A 107 -4.51 26.95 17.80
CA SER A 107 -4.35 27.43 16.42
C SER A 107 -5.42 26.82 15.50
N ILE A 108 -5.71 25.53 15.60
CA ILE A 108 -6.79 24.87 14.84
C ILE A 108 -8.13 25.53 15.17
N SER A 109 -8.42 25.82 16.44
CA SER A 109 -9.68 26.41 16.85
C SER A 109 -9.96 27.77 16.20
N LYS A 110 -8.89 28.55 15.93
CA LYS A 110 -8.94 29.91 15.39
C LYS A 110 -8.98 29.97 13.86
N LEU A 111 -8.87 28.84 13.15
CA LEU A 111 -8.95 28.83 11.69
C LEU A 111 -10.27 29.43 11.22
N TYR A 112 -10.24 30.18 10.13
CA TYR A 112 -11.43 30.73 9.48
C TYR A 112 -11.24 30.68 7.95
N PRO A 113 -12.33 30.52 7.17
CA PRO A 113 -12.23 30.36 5.74
C PRO A 113 -12.19 31.70 5.02
N GLU A 114 -11.21 31.87 4.11
CA GLU A 114 -11.10 33.06 3.26
C GLU A 114 -10.28 32.80 1.99
N GLY A 115 -10.42 33.66 1.00
CA GLY A 115 -9.55 33.74 -0.15
C GLY A 115 -9.61 32.58 -1.13
N GLY A 116 -8.55 32.43 -1.91
CA GLY A 116 -8.34 31.41 -2.94
C GLY A 116 -7.74 30.12 -2.41
N THR A 117 -7.05 29.34 -3.27
CA THR A 117 -6.55 28.00 -2.95
C THR A 117 -5.12 27.83 -3.46
N ALA A 118 -4.13 28.32 -2.70
CA ALA A 118 -2.68 28.20 -2.99
C ALA A 118 -2.11 26.89 -2.43
N MET A 119 -2.64 25.74 -2.89
CA MET A 119 -2.27 24.41 -2.40
C MET A 119 -0.76 24.14 -2.50
N GLY A 120 -0.14 24.50 -3.65
CA GLY A 120 1.28 24.29 -3.86
C GLY A 120 2.16 25.09 -2.91
N ASP A 121 1.72 26.30 -2.53
CA ASP A 121 2.44 27.11 -1.54
C ASP A 121 2.35 26.48 -0.15
N GLY A 122 1.19 25.91 0.22
CA GLY A 122 1.01 25.15 1.46
C GLY A 122 1.96 23.95 1.54
N ILE A 123 2.00 23.14 0.48
CA ILE A 123 2.93 21.99 0.38
C ILE A 123 4.39 22.47 0.46
N SER A 124 4.74 23.53 -0.26
CA SER A 124 6.11 24.06 -0.30
C SER A 124 6.56 24.56 1.08
N LEU A 125 5.70 25.29 1.80
CA LEU A 125 6.00 25.81 3.13
C LEU A 125 6.19 24.68 4.16
N ALA A 126 5.32 23.67 4.14
CA ALA A 126 5.48 22.48 5.00
C ALA A 126 6.75 21.70 4.66
N THR A 127 7.06 21.53 3.37
CA THR A 127 8.28 20.89 2.88
C THR A 127 9.52 21.60 3.39
N GLN A 128 9.58 22.92 3.23
CA GLN A 128 10.71 23.72 3.73
C GLN A 128 10.88 23.57 5.24
N SER A 129 9.77 23.62 5.99
CA SER A 129 9.79 23.49 7.44
C SER A 129 10.27 22.11 7.89
N LEU A 130 9.88 21.04 7.18
CA LEU A 130 10.38 19.67 7.43
C LEU A 130 11.89 19.56 7.14
N ILE A 131 12.39 20.21 6.09
CA ILE A 131 13.82 20.20 5.78
C ILE A 131 14.65 20.92 6.86
N GLU A 132 14.13 22.05 7.36
CA GLU A 132 14.85 22.89 8.33
C GLU A 132 14.77 22.42 9.77
N LYS A 133 13.65 21.76 10.15
CA LYS A 133 13.27 21.48 11.53
C LYS A 133 13.21 20.02 11.90
N THR A 134 13.29 19.11 10.92
CA THR A 134 13.20 17.67 11.19
C THR A 134 14.39 17.18 12.01
N ARG A 135 14.13 16.18 12.83
CA ARG A 135 15.14 15.47 13.62
C ARG A 135 15.81 14.40 12.77
N ASP A 136 17.00 13.99 13.17
CA ASP A 136 17.64 12.80 12.58
C ASP A 136 16.79 11.55 12.86
N ASP A 137 16.76 10.62 11.91
CA ASP A 137 16.09 9.32 12.00
C ASP A 137 14.54 9.38 12.15
N THR A 138 13.91 10.49 11.73
CA THR A 138 12.44 10.60 11.68
C THR A 138 11.90 10.45 10.25
N THR A 139 10.70 9.90 10.15
CA THR A 139 9.95 9.86 8.89
C THR A 139 9.15 11.14 8.71
N LYS A 140 9.38 11.81 7.58
CA LYS A 140 8.75 13.11 7.26
C LYS A 140 7.44 12.90 6.51
N VAL A 141 6.37 13.49 7.01
CA VAL A 141 5.01 13.30 6.46
C VAL A 141 4.27 14.64 6.36
N ILE A 142 3.54 14.79 5.26
CA ILE A 142 2.53 15.84 5.09
C ILE A 142 1.17 15.18 4.97
N VAL A 143 0.18 15.64 5.75
CA VAL A 143 -1.23 15.30 5.58
C VAL A 143 -1.94 16.53 5.02
N LEU A 144 -2.25 16.48 3.72
CA LEU A 144 -2.84 17.57 2.96
C LEU A 144 -4.36 17.41 2.88
N LEU A 145 -5.11 18.42 3.32
CA LEU A 145 -6.56 18.48 3.19
C LEU A 145 -6.96 19.62 2.26
N SER A 146 -7.78 19.32 1.23
CA SER A 146 -8.39 20.35 0.37
C SER A 146 -9.77 19.93 -0.13
N ASP A 147 -10.66 20.90 -0.32
CA ASP A 147 -12.01 20.72 -0.84
C ASP A 147 -12.21 21.23 -2.28
N GLY A 148 -11.14 21.73 -2.92
CA GLY A 148 -11.19 22.34 -4.24
C GLY A 148 -9.94 22.18 -5.08
N ALA A 149 -9.94 22.84 -6.24
CA ALA A 149 -8.79 22.90 -7.11
C ALA A 149 -7.88 24.08 -6.73
N SER A 150 -6.56 23.87 -6.84
CA SER A 150 -5.59 24.95 -6.71
C SER A 150 -5.79 25.99 -7.82
N ASN A 151 -5.95 27.25 -7.44
CA ASN A 151 -6.24 28.34 -8.38
C ASN A 151 -5.27 29.53 -8.29
N THR A 152 -4.34 29.49 -7.35
CA THR A 152 -3.29 30.51 -7.17
C THR A 152 -2.01 29.87 -6.61
N GLY A 153 -0.92 30.62 -6.61
CA GLY A 153 0.37 30.19 -6.06
C GLY A 153 1.11 29.15 -6.91
N LEU A 154 2.05 28.44 -6.30
CA LEU A 154 2.85 27.40 -6.93
C LEU A 154 1.99 26.22 -7.39
N HIS A 155 2.33 25.64 -8.52
CA HIS A 155 1.62 24.43 -8.98
C HIS A 155 1.85 23.24 -8.02
N PRO A 156 0.79 22.55 -7.53
CA PRO A 156 0.91 21.52 -6.49
C PRO A 156 1.90 20.40 -6.82
N LEU A 157 1.97 19.97 -8.09
CA LEU A 157 2.89 18.90 -8.50
C LEU A 157 4.37 19.34 -8.49
N ILE A 158 4.66 20.63 -8.65
CA ILE A 158 6.03 21.15 -8.52
C ILE A 158 6.44 21.08 -7.04
N ALA A 159 5.56 21.51 -6.13
CA ALA A 159 5.79 21.42 -4.69
C ALA A 159 5.93 19.95 -4.22
N ALA A 160 5.07 19.05 -4.72
CA ALA A 160 5.16 17.61 -4.44
C ALA A 160 6.46 16.99 -4.96
N GLY A 161 6.95 17.41 -6.14
CA GLY A 161 8.26 16.97 -6.65
C GLY A 161 9.38 17.36 -5.71
N THR A 162 9.38 18.60 -5.20
CA THR A 162 10.37 19.04 -4.20
C THR A 162 10.26 18.25 -2.90
N ALA A 163 9.06 17.93 -2.43
CA ALA A 163 8.85 17.09 -1.25
C ALA A 163 9.43 15.68 -1.46
N ASN A 164 9.21 15.09 -2.63
CA ASN A 164 9.76 13.78 -3.00
C ASN A 164 11.29 13.78 -3.03
N ASP A 165 11.92 14.84 -3.54
CA ASP A 165 13.38 14.99 -3.58
C ASP A 165 14.03 15.02 -2.17
N HIS A 166 13.22 15.22 -1.13
CA HIS A 166 13.62 15.25 0.28
C HIS A 166 13.02 14.11 1.13
N ASP A 167 12.55 13.03 0.49
CA ASP A 167 11.96 11.87 1.14
C ASP A 167 10.77 12.21 2.05
N ILE A 168 9.95 13.19 1.64
CA ILE A 168 8.73 13.58 2.34
C ILE A 168 7.53 12.92 1.68
N THR A 169 6.80 12.10 2.42
CA THR A 169 5.57 11.43 1.95
C THR A 169 4.36 12.34 2.15
N ILE A 170 3.51 12.48 1.13
CA ILE A 170 2.28 13.29 1.20
C ILE A 170 1.06 12.36 1.13
N PHE A 171 0.30 12.28 2.22
CA PHE A 171 -1.08 11.77 2.22
C PHE A 171 -2.01 12.91 1.88
N SER A 172 -2.88 12.74 0.89
CA SER A 172 -3.83 13.80 0.50
C SER A 172 -5.27 13.36 0.71
N VAL A 173 -6.07 14.27 1.26
CA VAL A 173 -7.49 14.07 1.56
C VAL A 173 -8.31 15.06 0.75
N GLY A 174 -9.14 14.54 -0.16
CA GLY A 174 -10.11 15.33 -0.91
C GLY A 174 -11.43 15.39 -0.16
N TYR A 175 -11.82 16.57 0.31
CA TYR A 175 -13.01 16.76 1.13
C TYR A 175 -14.20 17.25 0.33
N GLY A 176 -15.30 16.53 0.42
CA GLY A 176 -16.52 16.82 -0.32
C GLY A 176 -16.42 16.46 -1.82
N TYR A 177 -17.49 16.72 -2.54
CA TYR A 177 -17.59 16.38 -3.95
C TYR A 177 -16.92 17.38 -4.90
N GLY A 178 -16.45 18.51 -4.40
CA GLY A 178 -15.78 19.57 -5.16
C GLY A 178 -14.25 19.44 -5.22
N ALA A 179 -13.67 18.49 -4.49
CA ALA A 179 -12.24 18.29 -4.42
C ALA A 179 -11.63 17.94 -5.81
N ASP A 180 -10.45 18.48 -6.12
CA ASP A 180 -9.69 18.11 -7.31
C ASP A 180 -8.97 16.77 -7.11
N VAL A 181 -9.74 15.70 -7.31
CA VAL A 181 -9.28 14.32 -7.14
C VAL A 181 -8.05 14.01 -7.99
N GLN A 182 -7.98 14.58 -9.21
CA GLN A 182 -6.87 14.30 -10.12
C GLN A 182 -5.56 14.87 -9.59
N THR A 183 -5.55 16.13 -9.19
CA THR A 183 -4.38 16.80 -8.64
C THR A 183 -3.96 16.17 -7.31
N LEU A 184 -4.91 15.92 -6.39
CA LEU A 184 -4.62 15.32 -5.09
C LEU A 184 -4.01 13.91 -5.21
N LYS A 185 -4.56 13.06 -6.08
CA LYS A 185 -3.99 11.73 -6.39
C LYS A 185 -2.58 11.84 -6.97
N ALA A 186 -2.34 12.79 -7.87
CA ALA A 186 -1.03 12.96 -8.47
C ALA A 186 0.01 13.43 -7.44
N VAL A 187 -0.37 14.35 -6.55
CA VAL A 187 0.47 14.84 -5.44
C VAL A 187 0.91 13.69 -4.54
N SER A 188 -0.02 12.87 -4.06
CA SER A 188 0.31 11.71 -3.23
C SER A 188 1.16 10.69 -3.97
N SER A 189 0.79 10.36 -5.22
CA SER A 189 1.49 9.34 -6.01
C SER A 189 2.95 9.69 -6.28
N VAL A 190 3.27 10.97 -6.50
CA VAL A 190 4.64 11.43 -6.75
C VAL A 190 5.54 11.19 -5.52
N THR A 191 4.98 11.31 -4.31
CA THR A 191 5.72 11.19 -3.04
C THR A 191 5.62 9.82 -2.38
N GLY A 192 4.98 8.84 -3.05
CA GLY A 192 4.79 7.50 -2.50
C GLY A 192 3.71 7.40 -1.41
N GLY A 193 2.92 8.47 -1.22
CA GLY A 193 1.77 8.47 -0.32
C GLY A 193 0.46 8.02 -0.98
N GLU A 194 -0.65 8.18 -0.27
CA GLU A 194 -1.97 7.73 -0.70
C GLU A 194 -3.00 8.88 -0.68
N TYR A 195 -3.97 8.78 -1.59
CA TYR A 195 -5.10 9.70 -1.69
C TYR A 195 -6.34 9.08 -1.07
N TYR A 196 -7.02 9.85 -0.24
CA TYR A 196 -8.29 9.51 0.39
C TYR A 196 -9.40 10.46 -0.07
N HIS A 197 -10.61 9.94 -0.18
CA HIS A 197 -11.80 10.75 -0.46
C HIS A 197 -12.75 10.74 0.72
N ALA A 198 -13.07 11.91 1.24
CA ALA A 198 -13.98 12.12 2.36
C ALA A 198 -15.17 12.99 1.92
N PRO A 199 -16.26 12.42 1.39
CA PRO A 199 -17.44 13.17 0.96
C PRO A 199 -18.13 13.97 2.06
N THR A 200 -18.09 13.51 3.30
CA THR A 200 -18.77 14.09 4.45
C THR A 200 -17.81 14.33 5.62
N GLY A 201 -18.26 15.13 6.61
CA GLY A 201 -17.47 15.38 7.83
C GLY A 201 -17.18 14.12 8.64
N LYS A 202 -18.11 13.14 8.67
CA LYS A 202 -17.89 11.87 9.34
C LYS A 202 -16.78 11.07 8.63
N GLU A 203 -16.84 10.96 7.31
CA GLU A 203 -15.82 10.25 6.53
C GLU A 203 -14.47 10.97 6.61
N LEU A 204 -14.45 12.29 6.81
CA LEU A 204 -13.22 13.03 7.05
C LEU A 204 -12.56 12.63 8.37
N ALA A 205 -13.30 12.52 9.45
CA ALA A 205 -12.80 12.04 10.73
C ALA A 205 -12.30 10.58 10.61
N ASP A 206 -13.10 9.71 10.00
CA ASP A 206 -12.73 8.30 9.77
C ASP A 206 -11.41 8.22 8.94
N THR A 207 -11.23 9.07 7.93
CA THR A 207 -10.01 9.13 7.09
C THR A 207 -8.78 9.61 7.87
N PHE A 208 -8.92 10.64 8.69
CA PHE A 208 -7.80 11.12 9.52
C PHE A 208 -7.37 10.07 10.54
N ASN A 209 -8.32 9.34 11.12
CA ASN A 209 -8.04 8.23 12.01
C ASN A 209 -7.32 7.07 11.27
N GLU A 210 -7.75 6.73 10.05
CA GLU A 210 -7.10 5.72 9.21
C GLU A 210 -5.64 6.10 8.91
N ILE A 211 -5.38 7.35 8.53
CA ILE A 211 -4.01 7.84 8.29
C ILE A 211 -3.18 7.76 9.58
N ALA A 212 -3.74 8.15 10.72
CA ALA A 212 -3.06 8.04 12.02
C ALA A 212 -2.73 6.59 12.36
N ASP A 213 -3.67 5.66 12.16
CA ASP A 213 -3.45 4.23 12.40
C ASP A 213 -2.34 3.66 11.52
N ILE A 214 -2.27 4.07 10.24
CA ILE A 214 -1.19 3.65 9.32
C ILE A 214 0.17 4.13 9.83
N LEU A 215 0.26 5.35 10.33
CA LEU A 215 1.51 5.93 10.82
C LEU A 215 1.94 5.34 12.18
N ILE A 216 1.00 5.06 13.08
CA ILE A 216 1.31 4.54 14.43
C ILE A 216 1.50 3.02 14.43
N SER A 217 0.80 2.29 13.53
CA SER A 217 0.93 0.83 13.47
C SER A 217 2.37 0.44 13.20
N PRO A 218 3.01 -0.37 14.07
CA PRO A 218 4.34 -0.87 13.78
C PRO A 218 4.27 -1.57 12.42
N VAL A 219 5.05 -1.09 11.46
CA VAL A 219 5.17 -1.75 10.17
C VAL A 219 5.68 -3.16 10.47
N SER A 220 4.76 -4.13 10.49
CA SER A 220 5.17 -5.51 10.48
C SER A 220 5.85 -5.75 9.14
N HIS A 221 7.14 -5.42 9.04
CA HIS A 221 7.99 -6.00 8.04
C HIS A 221 7.89 -7.51 8.28
N TYR A 222 6.90 -8.14 7.67
CA TYR A 222 6.93 -9.57 7.38
C TYR A 222 8.18 -9.74 6.54
N SER A 223 9.28 -9.84 7.27
CA SER A 223 10.59 -9.87 6.67
C SER A 223 10.54 -10.99 5.64
N SER A 224 11.05 -10.74 4.44
CA SER A 224 11.30 -11.73 3.40
C SER A 224 11.99 -13.01 3.95
N ARG A 225 12.54 -12.95 5.13
CA ARG A 225 13.09 -14.05 5.95
C ARG A 225 12.06 -15.12 6.30
N ILE A 226 10.76 -14.77 6.59
CA ILE A 226 9.71 -15.77 6.83
C ILE A 226 9.38 -16.52 5.53
N LEU A 227 9.35 -15.83 4.39
CA LEU A 227 9.17 -16.47 3.10
C LEU A 227 10.34 -17.39 2.74
N ILE A 228 11.58 -17.02 3.09
CA ILE A 228 12.76 -17.86 2.92
C ILE A 228 12.70 -19.08 3.83
N LEU A 229 12.29 -18.92 5.10
CA LEU A 229 12.16 -20.05 6.03
C LEU A 229 11.04 -21.01 5.65
N LEU A 230 9.97 -20.56 5.00
CA LEU A 230 8.94 -21.43 4.44
C LEU A 230 9.38 -22.05 3.11
N ALA A 231 10.23 -21.40 2.34
CA ALA A 231 10.73 -21.91 1.06
C ALA A 231 11.78 -23.02 1.25
N ILE A 232 12.64 -22.94 2.28
CA ILE A 232 13.68 -23.94 2.55
C ILE A 232 13.10 -25.36 2.75
N PRO A 233 12.11 -25.62 3.64
CA PRO A 233 11.52 -26.94 3.76
C PRO A 233 10.83 -27.40 2.46
N VAL A 234 10.17 -26.49 1.73
CA VAL A 234 9.54 -26.83 0.44
C VAL A 234 10.61 -27.29 -0.55
N LEU A 235 11.71 -26.56 -0.69
CA LEU A 235 12.81 -26.92 -1.59
C LEU A 235 13.51 -28.23 -1.18
N LEU A 236 13.61 -28.52 0.11
CA LEU A 236 14.17 -29.79 0.61
C LEU A 236 13.23 -30.98 0.41
N PHE A 237 11.93 -30.75 0.31
CA PHE A 237 10.93 -31.80 0.07
C PHE A 237 10.67 -32.07 -1.42
N ILE A 238 11.03 -31.15 -2.33
CA ILE A 238 10.88 -31.35 -3.79
C ILE A 238 11.51 -32.66 -4.26
N PRO A 239 12.78 -33.01 -3.93
CA PRO A 239 13.39 -34.26 -4.38
C PRO A 239 12.72 -35.52 -3.84
N THR A 240 12.10 -35.43 -2.67
CA THR A 240 11.37 -36.57 -2.10
C THR A 240 10.01 -36.76 -2.76
N ILE A 241 9.35 -35.69 -3.17
CA ILE A 241 8.10 -35.72 -3.93
C ILE A 241 8.36 -36.28 -5.34
N GLU A 242 9.41 -35.86 -6.02
CA GLU A 242 9.79 -36.39 -7.33
C GLU A 242 10.11 -37.90 -7.28
N ARG A 243 10.86 -38.35 -6.27
CA ARG A 243 11.13 -39.79 -6.08
C ARG A 243 9.87 -40.58 -5.75
N GLY A 244 8.90 -39.98 -5.02
CA GLY A 244 7.61 -40.58 -4.76
C GLY A 244 6.74 -40.73 -6.01
N LEU A 245 6.75 -39.67 -6.86
CA LEU A 245 6.01 -39.67 -8.13
C LEU A 245 6.59 -40.65 -9.17
N THR A 246 7.91 -40.77 -9.30
CA THR A 246 8.57 -41.71 -10.22
C THR A 246 8.30 -43.15 -9.80
N THR A 247 8.39 -43.48 -8.50
CA THR A 247 8.05 -44.82 -8.00
C THR A 247 6.55 -45.14 -8.14
N MET A 248 5.69 -44.15 -8.10
CA MET A 248 4.26 -44.35 -8.32
C MET A 248 3.93 -44.55 -9.81
N MET A 249 4.63 -43.86 -10.70
CA MET A 249 4.50 -44.04 -12.15
C MET A 249 5.04 -45.39 -12.61
N GLU A 250 6.16 -45.88 -12.08
CA GLU A 250 6.68 -47.23 -12.36
C GLU A 250 5.69 -48.33 -11.93
N ARG A 251 5.02 -48.18 -10.77
CA ARG A 251 3.99 -49.15 -10.33
C ARG A 251 2.72 -49.15 -11.16
N VAL A 252 2.43 -48.08 -11.89
CA VAL A 252 1.28 -47.99 -12.80
C VAL A 252 1.57 -48.65 -14.13
N GLN A 253 2.83 -48.70 -14.60
CA GLN A 253 3.21 -49.36 -15.85
C GLN A 253 3.26 -50.91 -15.78
N ASP A 254 3.43 -51.46 -14.58
CA ASP A 254 3.54 -52.93 -14.42
C ASP A 254 2.19 -53.67 -14.27
N LYS A 255 1.04 -53.01 -14.44
CA LYS A 255 -0.24 -53.70 -14.49
C LYS A 255 -0.60 -54.08 -15.93
N PRO A 256 -0.73 -55.37 -16.28
CA PRO A 256 -1.15 -55.79 -17.61
C PRO A 256 -2.58 -55.30 -17.87
N VAL A 257 -2.72 -54.39 -18.84
CA VAL A 257 -4.03 -53.92 -19.31
C VAL A 257 -4.66 -54.98 -20.17
N THR A 258 -5.59 -55.74 -19.62
CA THR A 258 -6.51 -56.56 -20.41
C THR A 258 -7.49 -55.64 -21.14
N ARG A 259 -7.27 -55.48 -22.43
CA ARG A 259 -8.12 -54.71 -23.34
C ARG A 259 -9.43 -55.40 -23.61
N ASN A 260 -10.51 -54.97 -22.98
CA ASN A 260 -11.86 -55.20 -23.49
C ASN A 260 -12.29 -54.02 -24.34
N VAL A 261 -12.13 -54.13 -25.64
CA VAL A 261 -12.55 -53.14 -26.64
C VAL A 261 -14.05 -53.26 -26.81
N LYS A 262 -14.83 -52.35 -26.19
CA LYS A 262 -16.17 -51.98 -26.64
C LYS A 262 -16.08 -50.71 -27.45
N LYS A 263 -16.28 -50.85 -28.77
CA LYS A 263 -16.48 -49.71 -29.68
C LYS A 263 -17.70 -48.89 -29.22
N SER A 264 -17.49 -47.66 -28.75
CA SER A 264 -18.50 -46.62 -28.71
C SER A 264 -18.05 -45.49 -29.62
N THR A 265 -18.77 -45.30 -30.69
CA THR A 265 -18.70 -44.18 -31.60
C THR A 265 -19.15 -42.93 -30.84
N SER A 266 -18.25 -42.01 -30.48
CA SER A 266 -18.61 -40.68 -30.04
C SER A 266 -18.20 -39.68 -31.10
N LYS A 267 -19.19 -38.93 -31.58
CA LYS A 267 -19.07 -37.78 -32.45
C LYS A 267 -18.06 -36.78 -31.87
N SER A 268 -17.08 -36.37 -32.68
CA SER A 268 -16.19 -35.25 -32.38
C SER A 268 -16.98 -33.96 -32.50
N ASP A 269 -17.34 -33.34 -31.38
CA ASP A 269 -17.74 -31.92 -31.34
C ASP A 269 -16.54 -31.04 -31.67
N THR A 270 -16.50 -30.59 -32.90
CA THR A 270 -15.61 -29.51 -33.36
C THR A 270 -16.08 -28.22 -32.71
N ILE A 271 -15.50 -27.86 -31.57
CA ILE A 271 -15.63 -26.50 -30.99
C ILE A 271 -14.98 -25.54 -31.99
N GLY A 272 -15.80 -24.79 -32.72
CA GLY A 272 -15.38 -23.84 -33.74
C GLY A 272 -14.43 -22.81 -33.16
N LYS A 273 -13.17 -22.85 -33.56
CA LYS A 273 -12.17 -21.82 -33.26
C LYS A 273 -12.54 -20.57 -34.02
N ASN A 274 -12.84 -19.46 -33.30
CA ASN A 274 -13.14 -18.15 -33.89
C ASN A 274 -11.83 -17.46 -34.29
N ILE A 275 -11.36 -17.71 -35.52
CA ILE A 275 -10.08 -17.18 -36.03
C ILE A 275 -10.37 -15.92 -36.86
N CYS A 276 -9.68 -14.82 -36.54
CA CYS A 276 -9.77 -13.57 -37.28
C CYS A 276 -9.17 -13.74 -38.69
N LYS A 277 -9.97 -13.44 -39.72
CA LYS A 277 -9.52 -13.54 -41.13
C LYS A 277 -8.44 -12.53 -41.51
N LYS A 278 -8.32 -11.42 -40.77
CA LYS A 278 -7.38 -10.34 -41.07
C LYS A 278 -5.99 -10.55 -40.47
N CYS A 279 -5.92 -11.05 -39.23
CA CYS A 279 -4.65 -11.18 -38.50
C CYS A 279 -4.35 -12.59 -37.99
N ASN A 280 -5.17 -13.57 -38.33
CA ASN A 280 -5.06 -14.99 -37.95
C ASN A 280 -5.05 -15.27 -36.44
N HIS A 281 -5.48 -14.29 -35.61
CA HIS A 281 -5.55 -14.45 -34.16
C HIS A 281 -6.74 -15.31 -33.75
N VAL A 282 -6.52 -16.25 -32.83
CA VAL A 282 -7.56 -17.12 -32.26
C VAL A 282 -8.29 -16.37 -31.14
N ASN A 283 -9.57 -16.16 -31.28
CA ASN A 283 -10.42 -15.46 -30.31
C ASN A 283 -11.34 -16.43 -29.57
N ARG A 284 -11.96 -15.98 -28.47
CA ARG A 284 -12.97 -16.78 -27.75
C ARG A 284 -14.16 -17.06 -28.69
N PRO A 285 -14.81 -18.21 -28.53
CA PRO A 285 -15.94 -18.62 -29.42
C PRO A 285 -17.08 -17.59 -29.52
N SER A 286 -17.30 -16.79 -28.48
CA SER A 286 -18.34 -15.76 -28.38
C SER A 286 -17.90 -14.36 -28.82
N SER A 287 -16.64 -14.16 -29.24
CA SER A 287 -16.13 -12.83 -29.57
C SER A 287 -16.66 -12.35 -30.89
N LYS A 288 -17.26 -11.15 -30.91
CA LYS A 288 -17.75 -10.46 -32.12
C LYS A 288 -16.64 -9.66 -32.82
N PHE A 289 -15.58 -9.29 -32.10
CA PHE A 289 -14.46 -8.52 -32.62
C PHE A 289 -13.13 -9.20 -32.25
N CYS A 290 -12.11 -9.03 -33.09
CA CYS A 290 -10.78 -9.53 -32.82
C CYS A 290 -10.09 -8.71 -31.74
N ILE A 291 -9.65 -9.35 -30.66
CA ILE A 291 -8.95 -8.68 -29.56
C ILE A 291 -7.60 -8.09 -29.99
N LYS A 292 -7.01 -8.58 -31.10
CA LYS A 292 -5.71 -8.14 -31.58
C LYS A 292 -5.76 -6.99 -32.59
N CYS A 293 -6.74 -6.95 -33.50
CA CYS A 293 -6.78 -5.96 -34.58
C CYS A 293 -8.13 -5.20 -34.67
N GLY A 294 -9.07 -5.46 -33.76
CA GLY A 294 -10.38 -4.79 -33.71
C GLY A 294 -11.37 -5.17 -34.81
N ASP A 295 -10.99 -6.02 -35.76
CA ASP A 295 -11.84 -6.39 -36.90
C ASP A 295 -12.98 -7.34 -36.49
N THR A 296 -14.11 -7.29 -37.20
CA THR A 296 -15.28 -8.13 -36.91
C THR A 296 -15.01 -9.60 -37.20
N ILE A 297 -15.33 -10.48 -36.24
CA ILE A 297 -15.18 -11.92 -36.35
C ILE A 297 -16.56 -12.55 -36.47
N GLY A 298 -16.94 -13.03 -37.62
CA GLY A 298 -18.16 -13.76 -37.82
C GLY A 298 -19.20 -12.98 -38.63
N GLY A 299 -19.35 -13.38 -39.87
CA GLY A 299 -20.50 -13.00 -40.70
C GLY A 299 -21.75 -13.70 -40.16
N TYR A 300 -22.80 -12.97 -39.92
CA TYR A 300 -24.16 -13.50 -39.72
C TYR A 300 -24.59 -14.27 -40.99
N GLY A 301 -24.65 -15.60 -40.89
CA GLY A 301 -25.56 -16.37 -41.75
C GLY A 301 -26.98 -16.17 -41.22
N ARG A 302 -27.87 -15.78 -42.07
CA ARG A 302 -29.31 -15.72 -41.83
C ARG A 302 -29.87 -17.10 -41.48
#